data_d21ef9e48c2ca4c1995a3d99dc3685b3
#
_entry.id   d21ef9e48c2ca4c1995a3d99dc3685b3
#
_cell.length_a   1.000
_cell.length_b   1.000
_cell.length_c   1.000
_cell.angle_alpha   90.00
_cell.angle_beta   90.00
_cell.angle_gamma   90.00
#
_symmetry.space_group_name_H-M   'P 1'
#
loop_
_entity.id
_entity.type
_entity.pdbx_description
1 polymer ?
#
loop_
_entity_poly.entity_id
_entity_poly.type
_entity_poly.pdbx_seq_one_letter_code
_entity_poly.pdbx_strand_id
1 'polypeptide(L)'
;ADTFGCLTTVIEMDPFEFLEKIAYLLENRPIEYPKGWEYCSKQIAEPEFAYSEMAAVGALIHALPAESALHLANSSAVRYAQLYNLPESIEVCCNRGINGIEGTLSTAMGYALASARLNFVVIGDLSFFYDMNALWNNTLRSNLRILLLNNGGGEIFQSLPGLKLSEATHQIVAGKH
;
A
#
# COMPACT_ATOMS: atom_id res chain seq x y z
N ALA A 1 17.08 -19.01 -1.61
CA ALA A 1 16.17 -19.33 -2.73
C ALA A 1 16.33 -18.29 -3.83
N ASP A 2 16.34 -18.71 -5.09
CA ASP A 2 16.39 -17.80 -6.25
C ASP A 2 14.99 -17.53 -6.77
N THR A 3 14.32 -16.54 -6.18
CA THR A 3 12.93 -16.21 -6.51
C THR A 3 12.75 -15.71 -7.95
N PHE A 4 13.77 -15.09 -8.51
CA PHE A 4 13.70 -14.46 -9.85
C PHE A 4 14.46 -15.23 -10.91
N GLY A 5 15.12 -16.34 -10.56
CA GLY A 5 15.94 -17.14 -11.48
C GLY A 5 17.14 -16.38 -12.05
N CYS A 6 17.65 -15.38 -11.35
CA CYS A 6 18.73 -14.48 -11.80
C CYS A 6 19.94 -14.47 -10.87
N LEU A 7 20.00 -15.35 -9.87
CA LEU A 7 21.06 -15.37 -8.89
C LEU A 7 22.40 -15.76 -9.54
N THR A 8 23.38 -14.89 -9.47
CA THR A 8 24.72 -15.12 -10.03
C THR A 8 25.79 -15.30 -8.95
N THR A 9 25.58 -14.74 -7.77
CA THR A 9 26.58 -14.75 -6.71
C THR A 9 25.89 -14.93 -5.36
N VAL A 10 26.45 -15.81 -4.53
CA VAL A 10 26.05 -16.02 -3.13
C VAL A 10 27.21 -15.64 -2.24
N ILE A 11 26.95 -14.82 -1.25
CA ILE A 11 27.93 -14.42 -0.24
C ILE A 11 27.46 -14.97 1.11
N GLU A 12 28.22 -15.94 1.61
CA GLU A 12 27.95 -16.57 2.91
C GLU A 12 28.70 -15.79 4.01
N MET A 13 27.99 -14.86 4.63
CA MET A 13 28.49 -14.12 5.79
C MET A 13 27.32 -13.55 6.59
N ASP A 14 27.60 -13.08 7.80
CA ASP A 14 26.60 -12.36 8.60
C ASP A 14 26.13 -11.10 7.85
N PRO A 15 24.80 -10.88 7.76
CA PRO A 15 24.27 -9.74 7.02
C PRO A 15 24.74 -8.37 7.54
N PHE A 16 24.94 -8.23 8.85
CA PHE A 16 25.41 -6.99 9.44
C PHE A 16 26.87 -6.74 9.06
N GLU A 17 27.74 -7.77 9.19
CA GLU A 17 29.15 -7.69 8.77
C GLU A 17 29.29 -7.37 7.27
N PHE A 18 28.39 -7.95 6.43
CA PHE A 18 28.36 -7.63 5.00
C PHE A 18 28.03 -6.16 4.75
N LEU A 19 26.99 -5.64 5.43
CA LEU A 19 26.57 -4.25 5.27
C LEU A 19 27.63 -3.26 5.75
N GLU A 20 28.33 -3.53 6.86
CA GLU A 20 29.45 -2.71 7.33
C GLU A 20 30.58 -2.64 6.31
N LYS A 21 30.95 -3.79 5.74
CA LYS A 21 32.01 -3.85 4.71
C LYS A 21 31.62 -3.08 3.46
N ILE A 22 30.36 -3.21 3.00
CA ILE A 22 29.86 -2.47 1.85
C ILE A 22 29.82 -0.96 2.13
N ALA A 23 29.33 -0.56 3.31
CA ALA A 23 29.29 0.84 3.70
C ALA A 23 30.69 1.47 3.66
N TYR A 24 31.69 0.81 4.25
CA TYR A 24 33.08 1.25 4.20
C TYR A 24 33.64 1.37 2.77
N LEU A 25 33.33 0.41 1.89
CA LEU A 25 33.78 0.43 0.49
C LEU A 25 33.12 1.55 -0.32
N LEU A 26 31.95 2.00 0.08
CA LEU A 26 31.17 3.03 -0.60
C LEU A 26 31.34 4.44 -0.03
N GLU A 27 31.99 4.60 1.12
CA GLU A 27 32.10 5.86 1.88
C GLU A 27 32.61 7.05 1.05
N ASN A 28 33.42 6.81 0.04
CA ASN A 28 34.02 7.85 -0.81
C ASN A 28 33.63 7.71 -2.28
N ARG A 29 32.59 6.97 -2.60
CA ARG A 29 32.14 6.83 -3.99
C ARG A 29 31.00 7.81 -4.31
N PRO A 30 31.05 8.49 -5.47
CA PRO A 30 29.94 9.32 -5.90
C PRO A 30 28.67 8.44 -6.09
N ILE A 31 27.59 8.85 -5.44
CA ILE A 31 26.30 8.16 -5.52
C ILE A 31 25.59 8.66 -6.78
N GLU A 32 25.84 8.02 -7.92
CA GLU A 32 25.18 8.37 -9.19
C GLU A 32 23.94 7.51 -9.48
N TYR A 33 23.89 6.30 -8.91
CA TYR A 33 22.79 5.35 -9.13
C TYR A 33 21.40 5.91 -8.78
N PRO A 34 21.18 6.59 -7.64
CA PRO A 34 19.89 7.19 -7.34
C PRO A 34 19.42 8.23 -8.36
N LYS A 35 20.37 9.01 -8.93
CA LYS A 35 20.05 10.04 -9.95
C LYS A 35 19.46 9.44 -11.22
N GLY A 36 19.98 8.28 -11.63
CA GLY A 36 19.44 7.54 -12.78
C GLY A 36 18.00 7.09 -12.54
N TRP A 37 17.71 6.53 -11.38
CA TRP A 37 16.36 6.12 -11.00
C TRP A 37 15.41 7.30 -10.85
N GLU A 38 15.84 8.39 -10.23
CA GLU A 38 15.05 9.61 -10.11
C GLU A 38 14.72 10.20 -11.49
N TYR A 39 15.67 10.21 -12.41
CA TYR A 39 15.42 10.62 -13.79
C TYR A 39 14.39 9.71 -14.46
N CYS A 40 14.54 8.39 -14.37
CA CYS A 40 13.59 7.44 -14.94
C CYS A 40 12.19 7.58 -14.35
N SER A 41 12.08 7.72 -13.03
CA SER A 41 10.78 7.87 -12.38
C SER A 41 10.04 9.15 -12.81
N LYS A 42 10.76 10.23 -13.05
CA LYS A 42 10.19 11.50 -13.56
C LYS A 42 9.71 11.41 -15.02
N GLN A 43 10.14 10.39 -15.78
CA GLN A 43 9.67 10.17 -17.16
C GLN A 43 8.38 9.33 -17.21
N ILE A 44 7.99 8.70 -16.11
CA ILE A 44 6.78 7.90 -16.04
C ILE A 44 5.59 8.86 -15.89
N ALA A 45 4.76 8.92 -16.94
CA ALA A 45 3.51 9.66 -16.86
C ALA A 45 2.50 8.93 -15.96
N GLU A 46 1.71 9.68 -15.22
CA GLU A 46 0.59 9.09 -14.49
C GLU A 46 -0.41 8.47 -15.48
N PRO A 47 -0.91 7.27 -15.18
CA PRO A 47 -1.84 6.62 -16.09
C PRO A 47 -3.24 7.28 -16.04
N GLU A 48 -3.89 7.34 -17.17
CA GLU A 48 -5.31 7.72 -17.26
C GLU A 48 -6.16 6.46 -17.37
N PHE A 49 -7.15 6.34 -16.50
CA PHE A 49 -8.08 5.23 -16.49
C PHE A 49 -9.52 5.70 -16.71
N ALA A 50 -10.29 4.91 -17.45
CA ALA A 50 -11.75 4.99 -17.39
C ALA A 50 -12.23 4.73 -15.96
N TYR A 51 -13.51 4.95 -15.68
CA TYR A 51 -14.09 4.72 -14.35
C TYR A 51 -13.72 3.34 -13.81
N SER A 52 -12.98 3.35 -12.72
CA SER A 52 -12.41 2.15 -12.08
C SER A 52 -11.93 2.49 -10.66
N GLU A 53 -11.59 1.48 -9.88
CA GLU A 53 -10.94 1.68 -8.56
C GLU A 53 -9.63 2.47 -8.69
N MET A 54 -8.83 2.21 -9.72
CA MET A 54 -7.60 2.94 -9.99
C MET A 54 -7.88 4.42 -10.22
N ALA A 55 -8.88 4.75 -11.05
CA ALA A 55 -9.29 6.14 -11.29
C ALA A 55 -9.81 6.82 -10.01
N ALA A 56 -10.57 6.10 -9.18
CA ALA A 56 -11.08 6.63 -7.91
C ALA A 56 -9.94 6.95 -6.93
N VAL A 57 -8.94 6.08 -6.85
CA VAL A 57 -7.74 6.32 -6.01
C VAL A 57 -6.94 7.50 -6.53
N GLY A 58 -6.74 7.62 -7.84
CA GLY A 58 -6.07 8.77 -8.46
C GLY A 58 -6.80 10.09 -8.17
N ALA A 59 -8.12 10.09 -8.34
CA ALA A 59 -8.94 11.27 -8.03
C ALA A 59 -8.83 11.68 -6.56
N LEU A 60 -8.79 10.71 -5.64
CA LEU A 60 -8.54 10.99 -4.23
C LEU A 60 -7.16 11.62 -4.03
N ILE A 61 -6.11 11.00 -4.57
CA ILE A 61 -4.72 11.47 -4.38
C ILE A 61 -4.56 12.90 -4.87
N HIS A 62 -5.10 13.24 -6.02
CA HIS A 62 -5.06 14.60 -6.57
C HIS A 62 -5.88 15.62 -5.76
N ALA A 63 -6.87 15.15 -4.98
CA ALA A 63 -7.71 16.00 -4.14
C ALA A 63 -7.22 16.11 -2.69
N LEU A 64 -6.13 15.40 -2.30
CA LEU A 64 -5.63 15.44 -0.93
C LEU A 64 -5.17 16.85 -0.56
N PRO A 65 -5.67 17.42 0.54
CA PRO A 65 -5.12 18.66 1.08
C PRO A 65 -3.68 18.46 1.56
N ALA A 66 -2.86 19.50 1.42
CA ALA A 66 -1.52 19.47 2.01
C ALA A 66 -1.57 19.14 3.51
N GLU A 67 -0.50 18.53 4.01
CA GLU A 67 -0.35 18.14 5.43
C GLU A 67 -1.42 17.14 5.91
N SER A 68 -2.12 16.43 5.03
CA SER A 68 -3.00 15.33 5.42
C SER A 68 -2.24 14.01 5.62
N ALA A 69 -2.90 13.01 6.20
CA ALA A 69 -2.39 11.66 6.32
C ALA A 69 -3.22 10.71 5.44
N LEU A 70 -2.53 9.85 4.69
CA LEU A 70 -3.13 8.85 3.80
C LEU A 70 -2.82 7.45 4.34
N HIS A 71 -3.85 6.74 4.77
CA HIS A 71 -3.77 5.36 5.25
C HIS A 71 -4.18 4.41 4.13
N LEU A 72 -3.27 3.53 3.74
CA LEU A 72 -3.47 2.60 2.65
C LEU A 72 -3.63 1.17 3.19
N ALA A 73 -4.75 0.55 2.90
CA ALA A 73 -4.94 -0.86 3.16
C ALA A 73 -4.10 -1.73 2.22
N ASN A 74 -3.84 -2.95 2.63
CA ASN A 74 -3.11 -3.92 1.82
C ASN A 74 -3.85 -4.29 0.54
N SER A 75 -3.17 -5.03 -0.34
CA SER A 75 -3.65 -5.51 -1.63
C SER A 75 -3.82 -4.39 -2.65
N SER A 76 -4.99 -4.24 -3.27
CA SER A 76 -5.23 -3.31 -4.38
C SER A 76 -5.07 -1.85 -3.97
N ALA A 77 -5.53 -1.47 -2.78
CA ALA A 77 -5.48 -0.08 -2.32
C ALA A 77 -4.07 0.53 -2.40
N VAL A 78 -3.08 -0.13 -1.77
CA VAL A 78 -1.69 0.37 -1.81
C VAL A 78 -1.08 0.27 -3.20
N ARG A 79 -1.44 -0.74 -4.00
CA ARG A 79 -0.90 -0.90 -5.36
C ARG A 79 -1.42 0.18 -6.31
N TYR A 80 -2.69 0.53 -6.19
CA TYR A 80 -3.28 1.61 -6.99
C TYR A 80 -2.70 2.97 -6.61
N ALA A 81 -2.47 3.22 -5.32
CA ALA A 81 -1.84 4.46 -4.88
C ALA A 81 -0.41 4.64 -5.44
N GLN A 82 0.34 3.55 -5.65
CA GLN A 82 1.69 3.58 -6.25
C GLN A 82 1.72 4.01 -7.72
N LEU A 83 0.58 4.07 -8.40
CA LEU A 83 0.48 4.52 -9.79
C LEU A 83 0.51 6.05 -9.92
N TYR A 84 0.36 6.77 -8.82
CA TYR A 84 0.22 8.21 -8.80
C TYR A 84 1.30 8.87 -7.95
N ASN A 85 1.65 10.10 -8.31
CA ASN A 85 2.61 10.89 -7.55
C ASN A 85 1.95 11.46 -6.30
N LEU A 86 2.51 11.15 -5.14
CA LEU A 86 2.07 11.72 -3.86
C LEU A 86 2.92 12.94 -3.53
N PRO A 87 2.30 14.08 -3.16
CA PRO A 87 3.04 15.24 -2.66
C PRO A 87 3.83 14.90 -1.40
N GLU A 88 5.03 15.46 -1.26
CA GLU A 88 5.90 15.24 -0.07
C GLU A 88 5.25 15.66 1.25
N SER A 89 4.27 16.57 1.20
CA SER A 89 3.51 17.02 2.38
C SER A 89 2.53 15.98 2.93
N ILE A 90 2.26 14.90 2.18
CA ILE A 90 1.33 13.85 2.58
C ILE A 90 2.07 12.78 3.36
N GLU A 91 1.66 12.54 4.60
CA GLU A 91 2.15 11.44 5.40
C GLU A 91 1.45 10.14 5.00
N VAL A 92 2.21 9.14 4.57
CA VAL A 92 1.64 7.85 4.11
C VAL A 92 1.86 6.77 5.15
N CYS A 93 0.77 6.13 5.57
CA CYS A 93 0.76 5.02 6.51
C CYS A 93 0.23 3.75 5.84
N CYS A 94 0.88 2.62 6.05
CA CYS A 94 0.41 1.34 5.53
C CYS A 94 0.81 0.17 6.42
N ASN A 95 -0.14 -0.69 6.77
CA ASN A 95 0.08 -1.88 7.61
C ASN A 95 0.59 -3.05 6.76
N ARG A 96 1.84 -3.00 6.29
CA ARG A 96 2.40 -4.01 5.37
C ARG A 96 3.36 -5.01 5.99
N GLY A 97 3.53 -5.02 7.30
CA GLY A 97 4.51 -5.91 7.94
C GLY A 97 4.30 -7.39 7.61
N ILE A 98 3.07 -7.88 7.66
CA ILE A 98 2.70 -9.28 7.39
C ILE A 98 1.63 -9.44 6.30
N ASN A 99 1.33 -8.39 5.56
CA ASN A 99 0.36 -8.36 4.46
C ASN A 99 -1.08 -8.80 4.84
N GLY A 100 -1.48 -8.68 6.10
CA GLY A 100 -2.87 -8.88 6.54
C GLY A 100 -3.79 -7.81 5.94
N ILE A 101 -5.08 -8.11 5.87
CA ILE A 101 -6.10 -7.17 5.38
C ILE A 101 -6.87 -6.50 6.53
N GLU A 102 -6.62 -6.91 7.75
CA GLU A 102 -7.17 -6.36 9.00
C GLU A 102 -6.32 -5.21 9.55
N GLY A 103 -6.87 -4.44 10.49
CA GLY A 103 -6.16 -3.47 11.32
C GLY A 103 -5.89 -2.11 10.69
N THR A 104 -6.10 -1.92 9.39
CA THR A 104 -5.85 -0.62 8.74
C THR A 104 -6.82 0.45 9.23
N LEU A 105 -8.10 0.12 9.34
CA LEU A 105 -9.12 1.07 9.78
C LEU A 105 -8.95 1.44 11.26
N SER A 106 -8.66 0.46 12.12
CA SER A 106 -8.35 0.66 13.54
C SER A 106 -7.11 1.54 13.73
N THR A 107 -6.05 1.31 12.95
CA THR A 107 -4.84 2.13 12.98
C THR A 107 -5.14 3.57 12.55
N ALA A 108 -5.87 3.76 11.46
CA ALA A 108 -6.26 5.10 10.98
C ALA A 108 -7.15 5.84 12.00
N MET A 109 -8.06 5.12 12.65
CA MET A 109 -8.87 5.66 13.73
C MET A 109 -8.01 6.14 14.91
N GLY A 110 -7.08 5.31 15.37
CA GLY A 110 -6.15 5.67 16.44
C GLY A 110 -5.31 6.89 16.08
N TYR A 111 -4.80 6.94 14.85
CA TYR A 111 -4.06 8.09 14.32
C TYR A 111 -4.93 9.35 14.28
N ALA A 112 -6.16 9.27 13.78
CA ALA A 112 -7.08 10.38 13.70
C ALA A 112 -7.47 10.95 15.08
N LEU A 113 -7.49 10.09 16.12
CA LEU A 113 -7.70 10.53 17.51
C LEU A 113 -6.51 11.31 18.07
N ALA A 114 -5.29 10.90 17.68
CA ALA A 114 -4.04 11.49 18.19
C ALA A 114 -3.55 12.69 17.36
N SER A 115 -4.11 12.91 16.15
CA SER A 115 -3.66 13.92 15.21
C SER A 115 -4.75 14.93 14.88
N ALA A 116 -4.36 16.18 14.64
CA ALA A 116 -5.26 17.22 14.12
C ALA A 116 -5.36 17.20 12.58
N ARG A 117 -4.54 16.41 11.88
CA ARG A 117 -4.53 16.31 10.42
C ARG A 117 -5.83 15.70 9.89
N LEU A 118 -6.19 16.03 8.66
CA LEU A 118 -7.19 15.28 7.92
C LEU A 118 -6.61 13.91 7.57
N ASN A 119 -7.36 12.86 7.83
CA ASN A 119 -6.99 11.48 7.62
C ASN A 119 -7.86 10.87 6.53
N PHE A 120 -7.22 10.32 5.52
CA PHE A 120 -7.87 9.62 4.41
C PHE A 120 -7.49 8.16 4.44
N VAL A 121 -8.47 7.27 4.34
CA VAL A 121 -8.27 5.83 4.31
C VAL A 121 -8.71 5.31 2.95
N VAL A 122 -7.84 4.58 2.26
CA VAL A 122 -8.21 3.81 1.06
C VAL A 122 -8.21 2.35 1.45
N ILE A 123 -9.36 1.70 1.35
CA ILE A 123 -9.57 0.36 1.87
C ILE A 123 -10.52 -0.44 0.97
N GLY A 124 -10.19 -1.71 0.72
CA GLY A 124 -11.10 -2.62 0.05
C GLY A 124 -12.23 -3.11 0.95
N ASP A 125 -13.28 -3.62 0.36
CA ASP A 125 -14.51 -4.08 1.03
C ASP A 125 -14.25 -5.18 2.07
N LEU A 126 -13.52 -6.24 1.72
CA LEU A 126 -13.20 -7.30 2.69
C LEU A 126 -12.35 -6.78 3.85
N SER A 127 -11.35 -5.95 3.56
CA SER A 127 -10.51 -5.32 4.60
C SER A 127 -11.35 -4.43 5.52
N PHE A 128 -12.32 -3.72 4.98
CA PHE A 128 -13.25 -2.90 5.73
C PHE A 128 -14.12 -3.77 6.66
N PHE A 129 -14.70 -4.87 6.16
CA PHE A 129 -15.54 -5.76 6.97
C PHE A 129 -14.75 -6.43 8.10
N TYR A 130 -13.50 -6.82 7.86
CA TYR A 130 -12.63 -7.40 8.90
C TYR A 130 -12.36 -6.43 10.07
N ASP A 131 -12.44 -5.14 9.86
CA ASP A 131 -12.05 -4.12 10.83
C ASP A 131 -13.12 -3.04 11.07
N MET A 132 -14.34 -3.27 10.59
CA MET A 132 -15.44 -2.29 10.67
C MET A 132 -15.84 -1.92 12.10
N ASN A 133 -15.55 -2.79 13.08
CA ASN A 133 -15.77 -2.52 14.50
C ASN A 133 -14.94 -1.34 15.01
N ALA A 134 -13.89 -0.94 14.32
CA ALA A 134 -13.14 0.29 14.60
C ALA A 134 -14.05 1.53 14.59
N LEU A 135 -15.17 1.49 13.87
CA LEU A 135 -16.14 2.58 13.79
C LEU A 135 -17.24 2.51 14.87
N TRP A 136 -17.26 1.45 15.69
CA TRP A 136 -18.28 1.26 16.73
C TRP A 136 -17.92 1.91 18.07
N ASN A 137 -17.46 3.13 18.01
CA ASN A 137 -17.07 3.83 19.22
C ASN A 137 -17.56 5.28 19.18
N ASN A 138 -17.64 5.89 20.35
CA ASN A 138 -18.10 7.26 20.52
C ASN A 138 -16.98 8.31 20.30
N THR A 139 -15.82 7.88 19.78
CA THR A 139 -14.64 8.74 19.61
C THR A 139 -14.40 9.13 18.16
N LEU A 140 -15.32 8.80 17.25
CA LEU A 140 -15.25 9.20 15.85
C LEU A 140 -15.07 10.71 15.71
N ARG A 141 -14.04 11.11 14.98
CA ARG A 141 -13.73 12.51 14.73
C ARG A 141 -14.08 12.92 13.30
N SER A 142 -14.39 14.19 13.13
CA SER A 142 -14.72 14.76 11.82
C SER A 142 -13.52 14.89 10.87
N ASN A 143 -12.32 14.53 11.30
CA ASN A 143 -11.10 14.56 10.50
C ASN A 143 -10.79 13.23 9.78
N LEU A 144 -11.68 12.24 9.80
CA LEU A 144 -11.52 10.97 9.09
C LEU A 144 -12.39 10.92 7.84
N ARG A 145 -11.83 10.44 6.73
CA ARG A 145 -12.49 10.18 5.44
C ARG A 145 -12.11 8.79 4.96
N ILE A 146 -13.07 8.03 4.46
CA ILE A 146 -12.85 6.67 3.99
C ILE A 146 -13.29 6.57 2.53
N LEU A 147 -12.36 6.17 1.66
CA LEU A 147 -12.65 5.71 0.31
C LEU A 147 -12.72 4.17 0.35
N LEU A 148 -13.93 3.65 0.28
CA LEU A 148 -14.19 2.22 0.21
C LEU A 148 -14.19 1.76 -1.25
N LEU A 149 -13.23 0.90 -1.60
CA LEU A 149 -13.14 0.23 -2.89
C LEU A 149 -13.98 -1.05 -2.81
N ASN A 150 -15.19 -1.00 -3.35
CA ASN A 150 -16.15 -2.10 -3.28
C ASN A 150 -16.27 -2.78 -4.65
N ASN A 151 -15.57 -3.88 -4.83
CA ASN A 151 -15.68 -4.74 -6.01
C ASN A 151 -16.51 -6.02 -5.73
N GLY A 152 -17.08 -6.15 -4.53
CA GLY A 152 -17.94 -7.24 -4.12
C GLY A 152 -17.21 -8.50 -3.68
N GLY A 153 -15.93 -8.41 -3.29
CA GLY A 153 -15.19 -9.55 -2.74
C GLY A 153 -13.67 -9.54 -2.95
N GLY A 154 -13.04 -10.70 -2.74
CA GLY A 154 -11.60 -10.86 -2.87
C GLY A 154 -11.14 -11.09 -4.31
N GLU A 155 -11.24 -10.11 -5.17
CA GLU A 155 -10.98 -10.20 -6.62
C GLU A 155 -9.56 -10.69 -6.96
N ILE A 156 -8.56 -10.39 -6.12
CA ILE A 156 -7.19 -10.84 -6.33
C ILE A 156 -7.07 -12.36 -6.47
N PHE A 157 -7.92 -13.12 -5.76
CA PHE A 157 -7.90 -14.57 -5.83
C PHE A 157 -8.42 -15.11 -7.16
N GLN A 158 -9.16 -14.33 -7.92
CA GLN A 158 -9.64 -14.68 -9.26
C GLN A 158 -8.60 -14.42 -10.33
N SER A 159 -7.72 -13.43 -10.09
CA SER A 159 -6.72 -12.97 -11.06
C SER A 159 -5.34 -13.64 -10.92
N LEU A 160 -5.09 -14.40 -9.84
CA LEU A 160 -3.79 -15.05 -9.62
C LEU A 160 -3.59 -16.24 -10.57
N PRO A 161 -2.55 -16.22 -11.43
CA PRO A 161 -2.26 -17.33 -12.32
C PRO A 161 -1.98 -18.62 -11.55
N GLY A 162 -2.60 -19.71 -11.96
CA GLY A 162 -2.38 -21.04 -11.38
C GLY A 162 -3.13 -21.33 -10.09
N LEU A 163 -3.86 -20.40 -9.53
CA LEU A 163 -4.69 -20.62 -8.36
C LEU A 163 -6.03 -21.22 -8.80
N LYS A 164 -6.18 -22.55 -8.62
CA LYS A 164 -7.45 -23.26 -8.84
C LYS A 164 -8.19 -23.34 -7.51
N LEU A 165 -9.10 -22.43 -7.26
CA LEU A 165 -9.97 -22.48 -6.08
C LEU A 165 -11.12 -23.48 -6.35
N SER A 166 -11.42 -24.34 -5.36
CA SER A 166 -12.70 -25.05 -5.35
C SER A 166 -13.84 -24.05 -5.16
N GLU A 167 -15.05 -24.41 -5.58
CA GLU A 167 -16.23 -23.55 -5.42
C GLU A 167 -16.43 -23.11 -3.95
N ALA A 168 -16.28 -24.06 -3.00
CA ALA A 168 -16.35 -23.77 -1.58
C ALA A 168 -15.26 -22.81 -1.11
N THR A 169 -14.01 -23.00 -1.55
CA THR A 169 -12.90 -22.11 -1.21
C THR A 169 -13.12 -20.73 -1.80
N HIS A 170 -13.65 -20.64 -3.03
CA HIS A 170 -13.97 -19.37 -3.67
C HIS A 170 -15.01 -18.58 -2.87
N GLN A 171 -16.04 -19.25 -2.34
CA GLN A 171 -17.05 -18.60 -1.50
C GLN A 171 -16.51 -18.10 -0.17
N ILE A 172 -15.51 -18.78 0.41
CA ILE A 172 -14.92 -18.42 1.70
C ILE A 172 -13.88 -17.30 1.54
N VAL A 173 -13.04 -17.40 0.52
CA VAL A 173 -11.83 -16.54 0.38
C VAL A 173 -12.11 -15.32 -0.50
N ALA A 174 -12.97 -15.46 -1.51
CA ALA A 174 -13.32 -14.40 -2.44
C ALA A 174 -14.82 -14.08 -2.40
N GLY A 175 -15.47 -14.37 -1.27
CA GLY A 175 -16.92 -14.31 -1.12
C GLY A 175 -17.51 -12.99 -1.63
N LYS A 176 -18.51 -13.11 -2.45
CA LYS A 176 -19.35 -11.97 -2.82
C LYS A 176 -20.26 -11.61 -1.63
N HIS A 177 -20.43 -10.36 -1.37
CA HIS A 177 -21.35 -9.81 -0.38
C HIS A 177 -22.26 -8.74 -1.02
#